data_6a7e6bca866fffc98a71a054d862aaeb
#
_entry.id   6a7e6bca866fffc98a71a054d862aaeb
#
_cell.length_a   1.000
_cell.length_b   1.000
_cell.length_c   1.000
_cell.angle_alpha   90.00
_cell.angle_beta   90.00
_cell.angle_gamma   90.00
#
_symmetry.space_group_name_H-M   'P 1'
#
loop_
_entity.id
_entity.type
_entity.pdbx_description
1 polymer ?
#
loop_
_entity_poly.entity_id
_entity_poly.type
_entity_poly.pdbx_seq_one_letter_code
_entity_poly.pdbx_strand_id
1 'polypeptide(L)'
;MEITWDERFREKLSAQTSLNSAALLLAESAAELGWDLAAFQLDREQLALPRCSDGQFIGTAMGWPSDCVHAWVDRELGRYCPVTQLCGRTADAIVWECDPAGVEWRGRKLAPEQTEVLRYYRGYFEGAVTVPVHRPGGKSGYVTWCIGDSGKLLRQARDTYAATYLISHAFIRHIDRLDAARRDAVNPANPNALTAREIECLSWAACGKTEEEIALIIRRSHETARFHLRNAVTKLNASNRTHAVAIACSRGLITVR
;
A
#
# COMPACT_ATOMS: atom_id res chain seq x y z
N MET A 1 30.85 12.37 7.35
CA MET A 1 29.47 12.09 7.72
C MET A 1 29.18 10.70 7.18
N GLU A 2 28.99 9.71 8.05
CA GLU A 2 28.65 8.37 7.59
C GLU A 2 27.27 8.39 6.94
N ILE A 3 27.18 7.89 5.71
CA ILE A 3 25.91 7.76 5.00
C ILE A 3 25.06 6.72 5.76
N THR A 4 23.84 7.12 6.14
CA THR A 4 22.91 6.24 6.87
C THR A 4 22.37 5.11 5.99
N TRP A 5 21.85 4.05 6.60
CA TRP A 5 21.28 2.90 5.86
C TRP A 5 20.18 3.30 4.90
N ASP A 6 19.32 4.20 5.30
CA ASP A 6 18.22 4.69 4.48
C ASP A 6 18.69 5.57 3.31
N GLU A 7 19.76 6.35 3.47
CA GLU A 7 20.36 7.12 2.38
C GLU A 7 20.98 6.22 1.31
N ARG A 8 21.74 5.19 1.73
CA ARG A 8 22.30 4.19 0.80
C ARG A 8 21.20 3.43 0.06
N PHE A 9 20.16 3.01 0.78
CA PHE A 9 19.02 2.34 0.15
C PHE A 9 18.31 3.25 -0.85
N ARG A 10 18.05 4.51 -0.51
CA ARG A 10 17.39 5.47 -1.41
C ARG A 10 18.21 5.74 -2.67
N GLU A 11 19.53 5.83 -2.54
CA GLU A 11 20.43 5.99 -3.68
C GLU A 11 20.33 4.77 -4.61
N LYS A 12 20.51 3.54 -4.09
CA LYS A 12 20.36 2.31 -4.87
C LYS A 12 18.93 2.18 -5.45
N LEU A 13 17.90 2.56 -4.69
CA LEU A 13 16.51 2.48 -5.10
C LEU A 13 16.19 3.44 -6.25
N SER A 14 16.79 4.62 -6.26
CA SER A 14 16.55 5.61 -7.32
C SER A 14 17.01 5.14 -8.70
N ALA A 15 17.96 4.20 -8.76
CA ALA A 15 18.44 3.58 -9.98
C ALA A 15 17.52 2.44 -10.49
N GLN A 16 16.57 1.98 -9.67
CA GLN A 16 15.67 0.90 -10.05
C GLN A 16 14.55 1.42 -10.95
N THR A 17 14.36 0.80 -12.09
CA THR A 17 13.36 1.21 -13.10
C THR A 17 12.17 0.27 -13.20
N SER A 18 12.17 -0.80 -12.40
CA SER A 18 11.11 -1.80 -12.39
C SER A 18 10.75 -2.23 -10.96
N LEU A 19 9.52 -2.72 -10.79
CA LEU A 19 9.10 -3.33 -9.53
C LEU A 19 9.98 -4.53 -9.16
N ASN A 20 10.37 -5.33 -10.15
CA ASN A 20 11.20 -6.53 -9.92
C ASN A 20 12.58 -6.15 -9.34
N SER A 21 13.29 -5.23 -9.98
CA SER A 21 14.61 -4.81 -9.50
C SER A 21 14.55 -4.10 -8.14
N ALA A 22 13.51 -3.32 -7.88
CA ALA A 22 13.30 -2.70 -6.57
C ALA A 22 12.99 -3.73 -5.49
N ALA A 23 12.20 -4.78 -5.80
CA ALA A 23 11.87 -5.85 -4.86
C ALA A 23 13.10 -6.70 -4.50
N LEU A 24 13.98 -6.98 -5.45
CA LEU A 24 15.24 -7.66 -5.19
C LEU A 24 16.15 -6.82 -4.26
N LEU A 25 16.23 -5.52 -4.49
CA LEU A 25 16.96 -4.61 -3.61
C LEU A 25 16.37 -4.61 -2.17
N LEU A 26 15.04 -4.71 -2.04
CA LEU A 26 14.40 -4.83 -0.72
C LEU A 26 14.82 -6.13 -0.02
N ALA A 27 14.86 -7.26 -0.74
CA ALA A 27 15.31 -8.54 -0.21
C ALA A 27 16.79 -8.53 0.20
N GLU A 28 17.66 -7.93 -0.62
CA GLU A 28 19.08 -7.72 -0.27
C GLU A 28 19.22 -6.89 1.00
N SER A 29 18.44 -5.82 1.12
CA SER A 29 18.44 -4.94 2.30
C SER A 29 17.94 -5.65 3.56
N ALA A 30 17.00 -6.61 3.42
CA ALA A 30 16.58 -7.43 4.54
C ALA A 30 17.76 -8.26 5.08
N ALA A 31 18.48 -8.96 4.22
CA ALA A 31 19.66 -9.74 4.60
C ALA A 31 20.76 -8.86 5.22
N GLU A 32 21.05 -7.71 4.62
CA GLU A 32 22.05 -6.75 5.14
C GLU A 32 21.67 -6.22 6.55
N LEU A 33 20.38 -6.08 6.85
CA LEU A 33 19.88 -5.67 8.16
C LEU A 33 19.71 -6.82 9.15
N GLY A 34 19.96 -8.07 8.75
CA GLY A 34 19.85 -9.27 9.61
C GLY A 34 18.43 -9.84 9.71
N TRP A 35 17.56 -9.55 8.73
CA TRP A 35 16.27 -10.20 8.54
C TRP A 35 16.40 -11.33 7.53
N ASP A 36 15.70 -12.43 7.74
CA ASP A 36 15.81 -13.60 6.86
C ASP A 36 15.03 -13.41 5.55
N LEU A 37 13.87 -12.76 5.61
CA LEU A 37 13.01 -12.51 4.46
C LEU A 37 12.36 -11.13 4.54
N ALA A 38 12.01 -10.58 3.38
CA ALA A 38 11.10 -9.44 3.29
C ALA A 38 9.92 -9.77 2.37
N ALA A 39 8.77 -9.21 2.69
CA ALA A 39 7.57 -9.25 1.85
C ALA A 39 6.95 -7.87 1.76
N PHE A 40 6.15 -7.64 0.74
CA PHE A 40 5.38 -6.40 0.63
C PHE A 40 4.03 -6.63 -0.02
N GLN A 41 3.10 -5.75 0.29
CA GLN A 41 1.82 -5.61 -0.37
C GLN A 41 1.60 -4.16 -0.74
N LEU A 42 1.39 -3.89 -2.03
CA LEU A 42 1.21 -2.53 -2.50
C LEU A 42 -0.17 -1.96 -2.17
N ASP A 43 -1.17 -2.83 -2.13
CA ASP A 43 -2.53 -2.47 -1.75
C ASP A 43 -3.13 -3.62 -0.92
N ARG A 44 -3.39 -3.37 0.37
CA ARG A 44 -3.92 -4.39 1.28
C ARG A 44 -5.31 -4.92 0.88
N GLU A 45 -6.04 -4.19 0.05
CA GLU A 45 -7.36 -4.59 -0.45
C GLU A 45 -7.26 -5.44 -1.71
N GLN A 46 -6.14 -5.37 -2.42
CA GLN A 46 -5.85 -6.18 -3.60
C GLN A 46 -4.92 -7.33 -3.20
N LEU A 47 -5.46 -8.53 -3.10
CA LEU A 47 -4.70 -9.71 -2.69
C LEU A 47 -3.81 -10.29 -3.81
N ALA A 48 -3.90 -9.75 -5.02
CA ALA A 48 -3.06 -10.19 -6.13
C ALA A 48 -1.59 -9.87 -5.86
N LEU A 49 -0.76 -10.89 -5.98
CA LEU A 49 0.69 -10.73 -5.90
C LEU A 49 1.27 -10.35 -7.27
N PRO A 50 2.20 -9.40 -7.31
CA PRO A 50 2.86 -9.02 -8.55
C PRO A 50 3.72 -10.15 -9.11
N ARG A 51 3.87 -10.17 -10.45
CA ARG A 51 4.67 -11.14 -11.17
C ARG A 51 5.82 -10.47 -11.91
N CYS A 52 6.92 -11.19 -12.04
CA CYS A 52 8.03 -10.84 -12.91
C CYS A 52 7.63 -10.98 -14.40
N SER A 53 8.47 -10.49 -15.30
CA SER A 53 8.26 -10.57 -16.75
C SER A 53 8.20 -12.02 -17.30
N ASP A 54 8.81 -12.96 -16.60
CA ASP A 54 8.79 -14.40 -16.90
C ASP A 54 7.56 -15.13 -16.34
N GLY A 55 6.65 -14.40 -15.66
CA GLY A 55 5.44 -14.94 -15.06
C GLY A 55 5.59 -15.48 -13.64
N GLN A 56 6.82 -15.57 -13.10
CA GLN A 56 7.06 -15.97 -11.71
C GLN A 56 6.52 -14.90 -10.74
N PHE A 57 6.06 -15.32 -9.57
CA PHE A 57 5.73 -14.36 -8.52
C PHE A 57 6.99 -13.66 -8.00
N ILE A 58 6.91 -12.36 -7.79
CA ILE A 58 8.03 -11.56 -7.26
C ILE A 58 8.49 -12.08 -5.89
N GLY A 59 7.58 -12.55 -5.05
CA GLY A 59 7.92 -13.16 -3.76
C GLY A 59 8.92 -14.31 -3.90
N THR A 60 8.73 -15.19 -4.89
CA THR A 60 9.67 -16.29 -5.15
C THR A 60 11.05 -15.77 -5.58
N ALA A 61 11.09 -14.73 -6.41
CA ALA A 61 12.36 -14.09 -6.80
C ALA A 61 13.07 -13.42 -5.61
N MET A 62 12.32 -12.97 -4.60
CA MET A 62 12.84 -12.42 -3.33
C MET A 62 13.32 -13.48 -2.34
N GLY A 63 13.24 -14.77 -2.67
CA GLY A 63 13.69 -15.88 -1.81
C GLY A 63 12.59 -16.56 -1.01
N TRP A 64 11.31 -16.18 -1.19
CA TRP A 64 10.22 -16.89 -0.53
C TRP A 64 10.01 -18.28 -1.14
N PRO A 65 9.75 -19.31 -0.34
CA PRO A 65 9.38 -20.63 -0.83
C PRO A 65 8.16 -20.56 -1.74
N SER A 66 8.22 -21.25 -2.88
CA SER A 66 7.20 -21.18 -3.92
C SER A 66 5.81 -21.64 -3.43
N ASP A 67 5.77 -22.65 -2.57
CA ASP A 67 4.55 -23.15 -1.94
C ASP A 67 3.90 -22.11 -1.02
N CYS A 68 4.71 -21.34 -0.28
CA CYS A 68 4.21 -20.23 0.54
C CYS A 68 3.56 -19.15 -0.32
N VAL A 69 4.22 -18.76 -1.42
CA VAL A 69 3.73 -17.72 -2.32
C VAL A 69 2.44 -18.16 -3.03
N HIS A 70 2.36 -19.40 -3.47
CA HIS A 70 1.13 -19.94 -4.09
C HIS A 70 -0.01 -20.03 -3.08
N ALA A 71 0.24 -20.51 -1.87
CA ALA A 71 -0.79 -20.59 -0.84
C ALA A 71 -1.35 -19.22 -0.44
N TRP A 72 -0.53 -18.16 -0.49
CA TRP A 72 -1.01 -16.78 -0.28
C TRP A 72 -2.16 -16.42 -1.22
N VAL A 73 -2.02 -16.80 -2.51
CA VAL A 73 -3.03 -16.52 -3.55
C VAL A 73 -4.20 -17.53 -3.47
N ASP A 74 -3.86 -18.83 -3.47
CA ASP A 74 -4.85 -19.90 -3.61
C ASP A 74 -5.77 -20.04 -2.38
N ARG A 75 -5.25 -19.72 -1.19
CA ARG A 75 -5.98 -19.75 0.08
C ARG A 75 -6.43 -18.38 0.56
N GLU A 76 -6.21 -17.34 -0.24
CA GLU A 76 -6.51 -15.95 0.13
C GLU A 76 -5.98 -15.56 1.53
N LEU A 77 -4.77 -16.00 1.89
CA LEU A 77 -4.22 -15.85 3.24
C LEU A 77 -4.18 -14.38 3.70
N GLY A 78 -3.96 -13.45 2.79
CA GLY A 78 -3.96 -12.02 3.08
C GLY A 78 -5.31 -11.50 3.60
N ARG A 79 -6.43 -12.10 3.19
CA ARG A 79 -7.77 -11.73 3.65
C ARG A 79 -7.95 -12.01 5.14
N TYR A 80 -7.43 -13.14 5.60
CA TYR A 80 -7.58 -13.61 6.96
C TYR A 80 -6.39 -13.24 7.87
N CYS A 81 -5.29 -12.73 7.29
CA CYS A 81 -4.13 -12.34 8.07
C CYS A 81 -4.47 -11.17 9.02
N PRO A 82 -4.34 -11.36 10.35
CA PRO A 82 -4.71 -10.32 11.32
C PRO A 82 -3.83 -9.08 11.18
N VAL A 83 -2.57 -9.25 10.74
CA VAL A 83 -1.63 -8.14 10.53
C VAL A 83 -2.06 -7.27 9.35
N THR A 84 -2.47 -7.87 8.23
CA THR A 84 -3.00 -7.14 7.06
C THR A 84 -4.19 -6.27 7.43
N GLN A 85 -5.11 -6.80 8.25
CA GLN A 85 -6.26 -6.04 8.73
C GLN A 85 -5.84 -4.87 9.63
N LEU A 86 -4.85 -5.09 10.50
CA LEU A 86 -4.35 -4.06 11.41
C LEU A 86 -3.61 -2.94 10.66
N CYS A 87 -2.90 -3.24 9.58
CA CYS A 87 -2.22 -2.26 8.74
C CYS A 87 -3.15 -1.15 8.20
N GLY A 88 -4.45 -1.38 8.12
CA GLY A 88 -5.42 -0.35 7.75
C GLY A 88 -5.81 0.60 8.87
N ARG A 89 -5.38 0.33 10.11
CA ARG A 89 -5.83 1.05 11.33
C ARG A 89 -4.72 1.71 12.12
N THR A 90 -3.46 1.44 11.79
CA THR A 90 -2.31 2.02 12.46
C THR A 90 -1.25 2.44 11.44
N ALA A 91 -0.50 3.48 11.76
CA ALA A 91 0.71 3.88 11.03
C ALA A 91 1.98 3.36 11.72
N ASP A 92 1.85 2.84 12.96
CA ASP A 92 2.98 2.31 13.72
C ASP A 92 3.44 0.97 13.18
N ALA A 93 4.72 0.69 13.27
CA ALA A 93 5.25 -0.64 12.98
C ALA A 93 4.67 -1.67 13.94
N ILE A 94 4.28 -2.81 13.41
CA ILE A 94 3.64 -3.91 14.13
C ILE A 94 4.68 -5.00 14.33
N VAL A 95 5.12 -5.23 15.58
CA VAL A 95 5.93 -6.39 15.95
C VAL A 95 4.99 -7.54 16.31
N TRP A 96 5.20 -8.72 15.73
CA TRP A 96 4.31 -9.86 15.92
C TRP A 96 5.01 -11.20 15.73
N GLU A 97 4.46 -12.23 16.34
CA GLU A 97 4.94 -13.61 16.26
C GLU A 97 3.89 -14.52 15.63
N CYS A 98 4.35 -15.57 14.97
CA CYS A 98 3.50 -16.61 14.39
C CYS A 98 3.07 -17.64 15.46
N ASP A 99 2.79 -17.21 16.69
CA ASP A 99 2.32 -18.08 17.73
C ASP A 99 0.78 -18.14 17.79
N PRO A 100 0.17 -19.24 17.30
CA PRO A 100 -1.28 -19.43 17.38
C PRO A 100 -1.75 -19.86 18.77
N ALA A 101 -0.85 -20.21 19.69
CA ALA A 101 -1.21 -20.57 21.08
C ALA A 101 -1.46 -19.32 21.93
N GLY A 102 -1.02 -18.15 21.49
CA GLY A 102 -1.42 -16.88 22.04
C GLY A 102 -2.91 -16.66 21.76
N VAL A 103 -3.76 -17.06 22.68
CA VAL A 103 -5.23 -16.95 22.59
C VAL A 103 -5.68 -15.49 22.41
N GLU A 104 -4.80 -14.55 22.69
CA GLU A 104 -5.03 -13.12 22.59
C GLU A 104 -3.92 -12.42 21.82
N TRP A 105 -4.18 -12.16 20.55
CA TRP A 105 -3.32 -11.30 19.76
C TRP A 105 -3.71 -9.84 20.01
N ARG A 106 -2.83 -9.08 20.70
CA ARG A 106 -3.08 -7.69 21.13
C ARG A 106 -4.42 -7.50 21.87
N GLY A 107 -4.72 -8.38 22.82
CA GLY A 107 -5.95 -8.30 23.62
C GLY A 107 -7.22 -8.67 22.86
N ARG A 108 -7.11 -9.33 21.70
CA ARG A 108 -8.25 -9.82 20.93
C ARG A 108 -8.11 -11.31 20.63
N LYS A 109 -9.19 -12.03 20.87
CA LYS A 109 -9.30 -13.42 20.45
C LYS A 109 -9.31 -13.47 18.90
N LEU A 110 -8.41 -14.25 18.34
CA LEU A 110 -8.37 -14.48 16.89
C LEU A 110 -9.52 -15.39 16.45
N ALA A 111 -10.04 -15.13 15.27
CA ALA A 111 -10.94 -16.07 14.59
C ALA A 111 -10.17 -17.34 14.18
N PRO A 112 -10.85 -18.48 14.02
CA PRO A 112 -10.21 -19.75 13.63
C PRO A 112 -9.36 -19.60 12.35
N GLU A 113 -9.87 -18.90 11.35
CA GLU A 113 -9.20 -18.65 10.07
C GLU A 113 -7.91 -17.83 10.26
N GLN A 114 -7.92 -16.84 11.15
CA GLN A 114 -6.75 -16.03 11.48
C GLN A 114 -5.68 -16.87 12.19
N THR A 115 -6.09 -17.74 13.09
CA THR A 115 -5.21 -18.66 13.81
C THR A 115 -4.54 -19.65 12.85
N GLU A 116 -5.30 -20.14 11.86
CA GLU A 116 -4.78 -21.03 10.83
C GLU A 116 -3.72 -20.36 9.97
N VAL A 117 -3.92 -19.09 9.58
CA VAL A 117 -2.93 -18.31 8.84
C VAL A 117 -1.63 -18.17 9.63
N LEU A 118 -1.67 -17.83 10.91
CA LEU A 118 -0.46 -17.70 11.73
C LEU A 118 0.25 -19.05 11.89
N ARG A 119 -0.52 -20.15 12.07
CA ARG A 119 0.04 -21.51 12.14
C ARG A 119 0.74 -21.89 10.82
N TYR A 120 0.16 -21.51 9.68
CA TYR A 120 0.76 -21.74 8.37
C TYR A 120 2.07 -20.98 8.22
N TYR A 121 2.10 -19.70 8.59
CA TYR A 121 3.33 -18.89 8.50
C TYR A 121 4.45 -19.40 9.40
N ARG A 122 4.15 -20.00 10.55
CA ARG A 122 5.15 -20.58 11.45
C ARG A 122 6.04 -21.63 10.79
N GLY A 123 5.60 -22.23 9.70
CA GLY A 123 6.41 -23.12 8.87
C GLY A 123 7.53 -22.44 8.08
N TYR A 124 7.52 -21.11 8.01
CA TYR A 124 8.44 -20.31 7.19
C TYR A 124 9.23 -19.27 8.00
N PHE A 125 8.62 -18.68 9.03
CA PHE A 125 9.26 -17.74 9.94
C PHE A 125 8.51 -17.73 11.28
N GLU A 126 9.18 -17.32 12.34
CA GLU A 126 8.59 -17.32 13.69
C GLU A 126 8.10 -15.94 14.12
N GLY A 127 8.76 -14.87 13.64
CA GLY A 127 8.40 -13.52 14.01
C GLY A 127 8.64 -12.52 12.89
N ALA A 128 7.97 -11.36 12.99
CA ALA A 128 8.10 -10.32 11.98
C ALA A 128 7.84 -8.91 12.52
N VAL A 129 8.34 -7.93 11.77
CA VAL A 129 7.96 -6.52 11.86
C VAL A 129 7.24 -6.14 10.57
N THR A 130 6.02 -5.65 10.69
CA THR A 130 5.26 -5.12 9.54
C THR A 130 5.11 -3.62 9.67
N VAL A 131 5.51 -2.90 8.65
CA VAL A 131 5.44 -1.43 8.56
C VAL A 131 4.30 -1.05 7.61
N PRO A 132 3.19 -0.52 8.13
CA PRO A 132 2.12 0.02 7.29
C PRO A 132 2.58 1.29 6.57
N VAL A 133 2.16 1.45 5.33
CA VAL A 133 2.44 2.65 4.53
C VAL A 133 1.15 3.18 3.95
N HIS A 134 0.61 4.24 4.57
CA HIS A 134 -0.58 4.92 4.11
C HIS A 134 -0.25 5.93 3.01
N ARG A 135 -1.12 6.02 2.02
CA ARG A 135 -0.92 6.84 0.83
C ARG A 135 -2.14 7.72 0.57
N PRO A 136 -1.97 8.85 -0.13
CA PRO A 136 -3.10 9.65 -0.57
C PRO A 136 -4.15 8.82 -1.30
N GLY A 137 -5.42 9.15 -1.10
CA GLY A 137 -6.53 8.41 -1.68
C GLY A 137 -6.95 7.16 -0.91
N GLY A 138 -6.56 7.04 0.36
CA GLY A 138 -6.98 5.94 1.24
C GLY A 138 -6.29 4.60 0.95
N LYS A 139 -5.37 4.55 0.02
CA LYS A 139 -4.59 3.34 -0.26
C LYS A 139 -3.65 3.04 0.90
N SER A 140 -3.55 1.78 1.24
CA SER A 140 -2.65 1.30 2.28
C SER A 140 -1.93 0.05 1.81
N GLY A 141 -0.62 0.09 1.82
CA GLY A 141 0.25 -1.07 1.64
C GLY A 141 1.08 -1.32 2.89
N TYR A 142 1.95 -2.29 2.83
CA TYR A 142 2.89 -2.58 3.93
C TYR A 142 4.13 -3.32 3.41
N VAL A 143 5.19 -3.26 4.22
CA VAL A 143 6.37 -4.12 4.08
C VAL A 143 6.51 -4.92 5.36
N THR A 144 6.78 -6.22 5.24
CA THR A 144 7.00 -7.14 6.35
C THR A 144 8.42 -7.66 6.32
N TRP A 145 9.10 -7.61 7.46
CA TRP A 145 10.46 -8.06 7.70
C TRP A 145 10.39 -9.27 8.62
N CYS A 146 10.77 -10.44 8.15
CA CYS A 146 10.58 -11.71 8.83
C CYS A 146 11.88 -12.29 9.36
N ILE A 147 11.79 -12.97 10.52
CA ILE A 147 12.91 -13.65 11.19
C ILE A 147 12.48 -15.06 11.61
N GLY A 148 13.36 -16.05 11.37
CA GLY A 148 13.12 -17.45 11.70
C GLY A 148 13.31 -17.79 13.18
N ASP A 149 13.87 -16.89 13.97
CA ASP A 149 14.12 -17.08 15.40
C ASP A 149 13.40 -15.99 16.20
N SER A 150 12.25 -16.32 16.78
CA SER A 150 11.43 -15.39 17.57
C SER A 150 12.16 -14.87 18.82
N GLY A 151 13.12 -15.61 19.36
CA GLY A 151 13.95 -15.16 20.48
C GLY A 151 14.81 -13.92 20.18
N LYS A 152 15.09 -13.68 18.90
CA LYS A 152 15.82 -12.48 18.44
C LYS A 152 14.89 -11.32 18.04
N LEU A 153 13.60 -11.56 17.87
CA LEU A 153 12.64 -10.62 17.24
C LEU A 153 12.67 -9.23 17.88
N LEU A 154 12.51 -9.14 19.20
CA LEU A 154 12.40 -7.84 19.89
C LEU A 154 13.70 -7.03 19.81
N ARG A 155 14.84 -7.70 19.92
CA ARG A 155 16.15 -7.06 19.75
C ARG A 155 16.32 -6.56 18.32
N GLN A 156 16.09 -7.44 17.35
CA GLN A 156 16.20 -7.13 15.92
C GLN A 156 15.29 -5.98 15.52
N ALA A 157 14.02 -6.03 15.97
CA ALA A 157 13.04 -4.97 15.72
C ALA A 157 13.51 -3.62 16.27
N ARG A 158 14.04 -3.58 17.50
CA ARG A 158 14.55 -2.36 18.12
C ARG A 158 15.78 -1.82 17.41
N ASP A 159 16.75 -2.68 17.13
CA ASP A 159 18.06 -2.28 16.59
C ASP A 159 17.93 -1.79 15.12
N THR A 160 16.91 -2.26 14.38
CA THR A 160 16.66 -1.89 12.98
C THR A 160 15.41 -1.06 12.76
N TYR A 161 14.72 -0.57 13.81
CA TYR A 161 13.43 0.10 13.70
C TYR A 161 13.43 1.26 12.69
N ALA A 162 14.38 2.19 12.83
CA ALA A 162 14.45 3.35 11.96
C ALA A 162 14.71 2.95 10.50
N ALA A 163 15.64 2.00 10.26
CA ALA A 163 15.99 1.52 8.93
C ALA A 163 14.79 0.82 8.27
N THR A 164 14.17 -0.14 8.94
CA THR A 164 13.02 -0.88 8.40
C THR A 164 11.84 0.04 8.10
N TYR A 165 11.58 1.02 8.97
CA TYR A 165 10.50 1.99 8.77
C TYR A 165 10.77 2.89 7.56
N LEU A 166 11.94 3.52 7.49
CA LEU A 166 12.30 4.44 6.40
C LEU A 166 12.44 3.73 5.05
N ILE A 167 13.03 2.55 5.01
CA ILE A 167 13.15 1.73 3.80
C ILE A 167 11.77 1.33 3.28
N SER A 168 10.86 0.88 4.16
CA SER A 168 9.50 0.49 3.78
C SER A 168 8.75 1.64 3.11
N HIS A 169 8.82 2.83 3.69
CA HIS A 169 8.21 4.02 3.13
C HIS A 169 8.86 4.46 1.81
N ALA A 170 10.20 4.43 1.73
CA ALA A 170 10.93 4.78 0.50
C ALA A 170 10.58 3.82 -0.63
N PHE A 171 10.55 2.51 -0.35
CA PHE A 171 10.21 1.47 -1.32
C PHE A 171 8.81 1.65 -1.90
N ILE A 172 7.77 1.69 -1.06
CA ILE A 172 6.38 1.84 -1.54
C ILE A 172 6.21 3.13 -2.35
N ARG A 173 6.79 4.25 -1.89
CA ARG A 173 6.73 5.53 -2.64
C ARG A 173 7.46 5.48 -3.97
N HIS A 174 8.55 4.72 -4.06
CA HIS A 174 9.28 4.55 -5.33
C HIS A 174 8.42 3.78 -6.34
N ILE A 175 7.79 2.69 -5.92
CA ILE A 175 6.88 1.93 -6.78
C ILE A 175 5.71 2.79 -7.26
N ASP A 176 5.11 3.61 -6.40
CA ASP A 176 4.05 4.54 -6.82
C ASP A 176 4.54 5.53 -7.91
N ARG A 177 5.80 5.99 -7.84
CA ARG A 177 6.39 6.85 -8.89
C ARG A 177 6.60 6.10 -10.20
N LEU A 178 7.09 4.86 -10.15
CA LEU A 178 7.24 4.03 -11.34
C LEU A 178 5.89 3.78 -12.02
N ASP A 179 4.86 3.48 -11.24
CA ASP A 179 3.51 3.29 -11.75
C ASP A 179 2.88 4.57 -12.32
N ALA A 180 3.16 5.72 -11.70
CA ALA A 180 2.72 7.02 -12.22
C ALA A 180 3.41 7.33 -13.55
N ALA A 181 4.75 7.23 -13.61
CA ALA A 181 5.52 7.46 -14.83
C ALA A 181 5.09 6.54 -15.98
N ARG A 182 4.81 5.26 -15.67
CA ARG A 182 4.31 4.31 -16.68
C ARG A 182 2.92 4.69 -17.22
N ARG A 183 2.02 5.15 -16.33
CA ARG A 183 0.69 5.61 -16.74
C ARG A 183 0.77 6.86 -17.62
N ASP A 184 1.63 7.80 -17.26
CA ASP A 184 1.83 9.03 -18.04
C ASP A 184 2.47 8.74 -19.39
N ALA A 185 3.41 7.79 -19.46
CA ALA A 185 4.05 7.38 -20.71
C ALA A 185 3.07 6.65 -21.67
N VAL A 186 2.14 5.85 -21.11
CA VAL A 186 1.14 5.12 -21.91
C VAL A 186 -0.02 6.04 -22.35
N ASN A 187 -0.32 7.10 -21.60
CA ASN A 187 -1.43 7.99 -21.89
C ASN A 187 -1.09 9.47 -21.54
N PRO A 188 -0.20 10.11 -22.32
CA PRO A 188 0.28 11.46 -22.04
C PRO A 188 -0.82 12.53 -22.09
N ALA A 189 -1.96 12.23 -22.72
CA ALA A 189 -3.16 13.04 -22.72
C ALA A 189 -4.34 12.18 -22.28
N ASN A 190 -4.43 11.85 -20.99
CA ASN A 190 -5.60 11.10 -20.48
C ASN A 190 -6.86 11.96 -20.68
N PRO A 191 -7.71 11.67 -21.69
CA PRO A 191 -8.93 12.45 -21.96
C PRO A 191 -9.92 12.37 -20.79
N ASN A 192 -9.75 11.38 -19.90
CA ASN A 192 -10.54 11.19 -18.69
C ASN A 192 -9.91 11.82 -17.44
N ALA A 193 -8.77 12.53 -17.57
CA ALA A 193 -8.24 13.31 -16.47
C ALA A 193 -9.20 14.46 -16.14
N LEU A 194 -9.43 14.66 -14.84
CA LEU A 194 -10.22 15.80 -14.39
C LEU A 194 -9.46 17.10 -14.65
N THR A 195 -10.14 18.08 -15.18
CA THR A 195 -9.61 19.45 -15.27
C THR A 195 -9.61 20.12 -13.89
N ALA A 196 -8.81 21.18 -13.73
CA ALA A 196 -8.78 21.94 -12.48
C ALA A 196 -10.17 22.46 -12.06
N ARG A 197 -11.04 22.81 -13.02
CA ARG A 197 -12.42 23.25 -12.75
C ARG A 197 -13.34 22.12 -12.33
N GLU A 198 -13.17 20.94 -12.88
CA GLU A 198 -13.91 19.75 -12.46
C GLU A 198 -13.52 19.33 -11.05
N ILE A 199 -12.23 19.38 -10.71
CA ILE A 199 -11.70 19.13 -9.35
C ILE A 199 -12.28 20.16 -8.38
N GLU A 200 -12.25 21.46 -8.72
CA GLU A 200 -12.79 22.54 -7.88
C GLU A 200 -14.29 22.32 -7.59
N CYS A 201 -15.08 22.05 -8.63
CA CYS A 201 -16.52 21.79 -8.47
C CYS A 201 -16.79 20.54 -7.61
N LEU A 202 -16.04 19.44 -7.82
CA LEU A 202 -16.15 18.24 -7.00
C LEU A 202 -15.75 18.48 -5.54
N SER A 203 -14.73 19.31 -5.29
CA SER A 203 -14.31 19.65 -3.93
C SER A 203 -15.41 20.39 -3.17
N TRP A 204 -16.09 21.33 -3.81
CA TRP A 204 -17.24 22.01 -3.21
C TRP A 204 -18.44 21.07 -3.05
N ALA A 205 -18.62 20.15 -4.00
CA ALA A 205 -19.63 19.11 -3.90
C ALA A 205 -19.39 18.19 -2.69
N ALA A 206 -18.12 17.85 -2.42
CA ALA A 206 -17.71 17.08 -1.25
C ALA A 206 -17.97 17.81 0.08
N CYS A 207 -17.94 19.15 0.06
CA CYS A 207 -18.34 20.00 1.19
C CYS A 207 -19.88 20.20 1.31
N GLY A 208 -20.68 19.46 0.55
CA GLY A 208 -22.16 19.51 0.62
C GLY A 208 -22.81 20.69 -0.11
N LYS A 209 -22.05 21.45 -0.93
CA LYS A 209 -22.58 22.62 -1.65
C LYS A 209 -23.49 22.20 -2.81
N THR A 210 -24.61 22.91 -3.00
CA THR A 210 -25.49 22.72 -4.16
C THR A 210 -24.87 23.26 -5.45
N GLU A 211 -25.46 22.96 -6.62
CA GLU A 211 -24.95 23.46 -7.90
C GLU A 211 -25.00 24.99 -7.97
N GLU A 212 -26.06 25.59 -7.38
CA GLU A 212 -26.24 27.03 -7.29
C GLU A 212 -25.17 27.68 -6.41
N GLU A 213 -24.91 27.12 -5.23
CA GLU A 213 -23.86 27.61 -4.34
C GLU A 213 -22.47 27.48 -5.00
N ILE A 214 -22.19 26.34 -5.66
CA ILE A 214 -20.94 26.13 -6.39
C ILE A 214 -20.78 27.18 -7.48
N ALA A 215 -21.84 27.45 -8.28
CA ALA A 215 -21.81 28.46 -9.32
C ALA A 215 -21.45 29.84 -8.78
N LEU A 216 -22.03 30.24 -7.64
CA LEU A 216 -21.70 31.49 -6.95
C LEU A 216 -20.23 31.53 -6.51
N ILE A 217 -19.73 30.44 -5.89
CA ILE A 217 -18.36 30.34 -5.37
C ILE A 217 -17.33 30.46 -6.51
N ILE A 218 -17.54 29.72 -7.61
CA ILE A 218 -16.61 29.73 -8.75
C ILE A 218 -16.84 30.93 -9.71
N ARG A 219 -17.82 31.80 -9.39
CA ARG A 219 -18.23 32.99 -10.19
C ARG A 219 -18.57 32.61 -11.63
N ARG A 220 -19.41 31.62 -11.80
CA ARG A 220 -19.92 31.15 -13.10
C ARG A 220 -21.44 30.95 -13.05
N SER A 221 -22.04 30.70 -14.21
CA SER A 221 -23.46 30.37 -14.26
C SER A 221 -23.73 28.98 -13.66
N HIS A 222 -24.97 28.77 -13.20
CA HIS A 222 -25.43 27.47 -12.73
C HIS A 222 -25.18 26.36 -13.78
N GLU A 223 -25.47 26.65 -15.05
CA GLU A 223 -25.23 25.69 -16.14
C GLU A 223 -23.75 25.33 -16.30
N THR A 224 -22.83 26.28 -16.07
CA THR A 224 -21.38 26.00 -16.13
C THR A 224 -20.95 25.11 -14.98
N ALA A 225 -21.41 25.34 -13.76
CA ALA A 225 -21.09 24.48 -12.61
C ALA A 225 -21.66 23.06 -12.83
N ARG A 226 -22.90 22.95 -13.28
CA ARG A 226 -23.54 21.69 -13.63
C ARG A 226 -22.79 20.94 -14.74
N PHE A 227 -22.32 21.64 -15.77
CA PHE A 227 -21.52 21.07 -16.85
C PHE A 227 -20.20 20.46 -16.32
N HIS A 228 -19.45 21.17 -15.46
CA HIS A 228 -18.23 20.65 -14.88
C HIS A 228 -18.48 19.42 -13.99
N LEU A 229 -19.51 19.44 -13.17
CA LEU A 229 -19.88 18.29 -12.33
C LEU A 229 -20.27 17.07 -13.16
N ARG A 230 -21.05 17.27 -14.22
CA ARG A 230 -21.46 16.18 -15.13
C ARG A 230 -20.28 15.58 -15.87
N ASN A 231 -19.35 16.40 -16.35
CA ASN A 231 -18.13 15.93 -16.98
C ASN A 231 -17.26 15.15 -16.00
N ALA A 232 -17.14 15.62 -14.76
CA ALA A 232 -16.42 14.90 -13.73
C ALA A 232 -17.04 13.52 -13.43
N VAL A 233 -18.37 13.42 -13.34
CA VAL A 233 -19.10 12.14 -13.19
C VAL A 233 -18.77 11.20 -14.35
N THR A 234 -18.82 11.69 -15.58
CA THR A 234 -18.51 10.89 -16.78
C THR A 234 -17.05 10.43 -16.80
N LYS A 235 -16.10 11.33 -16.55
CA LYS A 235 -14.65 11.03 -16.56
C LYS A 235 -14.24 10.06 -15.47
N LEU A 236 -14.92 10.09 -14.32
CA LEU A 236 -14.68 9.15 -13.22
C LEU A 236 -15.40 7.81 -13.40
N ASN A 237 -16.22 7.68 -14.45
CA ASN A 237 -17.13 6.55 -14.67
C ASN A 237 -18.02 6.30 -13.43
N ALA A 238 -18.55 7.39 -12.86
CA ALA A 238 -19.41 7.34 -11.70
C ALA A 238 -20.87 7.29 -12.10
N SER A 239 -21.74 6.68 -11.29
CA SER A 239 -23.18 6.58 -11.53
C SER A 239 -23.92 7.86 -11.16
N ASN A 240 -23.37 8.68 -10.27
CA ASN A 240 -23.95 9.95 -9.84
C ASN A 240 -22.89 10.83 -9.17
N ARG A 241 -23.28 12.07 -8.79
CA ARG A 241 -22.40 13.05 -8.14
C ARG A 241 -21.77 12.52 -6.84
N THR A 242 -22.54 11.86 -5.98
CA THR A 242 -22.05 11.32 -4.70
C THR A 242 -21.00 10.23 -4.94
N HIS A 243 -21.26 9.35 -5.92
CA HIS A 243 -20.28 8.32 -6.32
C HIS A 243 -19.02 8.96 -6.92
N ALA A 244 -19.14 10.04 -7.71
CA ALA A 244 -17.98 10.77 -8.23
C ALA A 244 -17.13 11.38 -7.11
N VAL A 245 -17.76 11.99 -6.10
CA VAL A 245 -17.09 12.50 -4.90
C VAL A 245 -16.35 11.37 -4.17
N ALA A 246 -17.02 10.24 -3.92
CA ALA A 246 -16.40 9.08 -3.26
C ALA A 246 -15.16 8.57 -4.02
N ILE A 247 -15.27 8.41 -5.36
CA ILE A 247 -14.14 8.00 -6.21
C ILE A 247 -13.02 9.06 -6.18
N ALA A 248 -13.34 10.35 -6.26
CA ALA A 248 -12.35 11.42 -6.26
C ALA A 248 -11.58 11.47 -4.91
N CYS A 249 -12.28 11.31 -3.78
CA CYS A 249 -11.69 11.19 -2.46
C CYS A 249 -10.80 9.94 -2.35
N SER A 250 -11.30 8.78 -2.77
CA SER A 250 -10.56 7.52 -2.69
C SER A 250 -9.29 7.51 -3.56
N ARG A 251 -9.28 8.28 -4.65
CA ARG A 251 -8.12 8.47 -5.53
C ARG A 251 -7.20 9.63 -5.09
N GLY A 252 -7.53 10.34 -4.02
CA GLY A 252 -6.78 11.50 -3.55
C GLY A 252 -6.81 12.70 -4.50
N LEU A 253 -7.78 12.77 -5.41
CA LEU A 253 -7.96 13.87 -6.34
C LEU A 253 -8.56 15.11 -5.65
N ILE A 254 -9.35 14.88 -4.61
CA ILE A 254 -9.93 15.91 -3.74
C ILE A 254 -9.81 15.50 -2.27
N THR A 255 -9.82 16.47 -1.37
CA THR A 255 -9.93 16.28 0.08
C THR A 255 -11.16 16.97 0.61
N VAL A 256 -11.90 16.30 1.48
CA VAL A 256 -13.01 16.93 2.23
C VAL A 256 -12.38 17.77 3.35
N ARG A 257 -12.70 19.06 3.36
CA ARG A 257 -12.28 20.00 4.42
C ARG A 257 -13.35 20.11 5.49
#